data_ede141f8a9244b3891f1fef61c4c76ab
#
_entry.id   ede141f8a9244b3891f1fef61c4c76ab
#
_cell.length_a   1.000
_cell.length_b   1.000
_cell.length_c   1.000
_cell.angle_alpha   90.00
_cell.angle_beta   90.00
_cell.angle_gamma   90.00
#
_symmetry.space_group_name_H-M   'P 1'
#
loop_
_entity.id
_entity.type
_entity.pdbx_description
1 polymer ?
#
loop_
_entity_poly.entity_id
_entity_poly.type
_entity_poly.pdbx_seq_one_letter_code
_entity_poly.pdbx_strand_id
1 'polypeptide(L)'
;MPFVSSRSRLRRAVTAICGTSALLAPAALAGTGAAAAGEPLPGSAVGAGAVVTMTTAVVGSPGNPAVGVVPFTDAIYQSCADAPATLGDCLMVGGVGYPYQIGQFEVTVEQWVAFLNTADPNGRDPHGLYDETESSTLWPKYGQINFSSGAGAGRHYSVAYPQWADKPYGFADFLRAARFVNSLFNGRLLSTTTSTSGDFHYVSYRVELSPRTEDGMYDLARPDAARTRDSGFVLPSQDEWIKAAYYDPRGGGTYSYWKYPTNPGVFGDGEATAPHPTVLDPATGDVTNAATQPLASYHATGMPAPSWCPAQVRPQDCSTVNPIGLDPRAYAEVYQGSLSTVGQARTTSPWGTLDQGGNAVEWTDTITAPPSGQNSKRVWRRLHGGISNASAYQMWPSAVGLQPQDNVFFNHTYPWLGIRIGVIGDLTPCPPR
;
A
#
# COMPACT_ATOMS: atom_id res chain seq x y z
N MET A 1 47.13 -26.34 29.81
CA MET A 1 47.42 -25.08 30.55
C MET A 1 47.14 -23.90 29.66
N PRO A 2 46.47 -22.92 30.15
CA PRO A 2 45.56 -22.05 29.44
C PRO A 2 46.14 -20.66 29.18
N PHE A 3 45.53 -19.90 28.32
CA PHE A 3 45.37 -18.47 28.58
C PHE A 3 44.09 -17.95 27.92
N VAL A 4 43.15 -17.60 28.80
CA VAL A 4 41.94 -16.86 28.55
C VAL A 4 42.32 -15.38 28.50
N SER A 5 41.88 -14.64 27.50
CA SER A 5 41.87 -13.18 27.52
C SER A 5 40.46 -12.67 27.20
N SER A 6 39.79 -12.32 28.28
CA SER A 6 38.52 -11.56 28.28
C SER A 6 38.78 -10.09 27.95
N ARG A 7 38.16 -9.57 26.94
CA ARG A 7 37.99 -8.11 26.76
C ARG A 7 36.51 -7.72 26.84
N SER A 8 36.17 -7.25 28.02
CA SER A 8 34.92 -6.54 28.28
C SER A 8 34.87 -5.23 27.55
N ARG A 9 33.86 -5.01 26.69
CA ARG A 9 33.51 -3.69 26.16
C ARG A 9 32.40 -3.09 27.01
N LEU A 10 32.73 -2.00 27.71
CA LEU A 10 31.77 -1.12 28.38
C LEU A 10 30.78 -0.58 27.38
N ARG A 11 29.51 -0.87 27.57
CA ARG A 11 28.41 -0.12 26.97
C ARG A 11 28.11 1.09 27.86
N ARG A 12 28.28 2.29 27.32
CA ARG A 12 27.79 3.52 27.96
C ARG A 12 26.27 3.59 27.74
N ALA A 13 25.52 3.48 28.82
CA ALA A 13 24.10 3.80 28.85
C ALA A 13 23.96 5.33 28.87
N VAL A 14 23.27 5.91 27.90
CA VAL A 14 22.80 7.30 27.94
C VAL A 14 21.37 7.25 28.47
N THR A 15 21.19 7.67 29.71
CA THR A 15 19.89 7.83 30.35
C THR A 15 19.30 9.17 29.91
N ALA A 16 18.26 9.17 29.12
CA ALA A 16 17.47 10.36 28.84
C ALA A 16 16.38 10.46 29.90
N ILE A 17 16.45 11.53 30.70
CA ILE A 17 15.43 11.88 31.70
C ILE A 17 14.36 12.69 30.95
N CYS A 18 13.16 12.12 30.83
CA CYS A 18 11.99 12.84 30.31
C CYS A 18 11.15 13.32 31.50
N GLY A 19 10.96 14.62 31.60
CA GLY A 19 10.20 15.26 32.65
C GLY A 19 8.69 15.06 32.48
N THR A 20 8.04 14.83 33.60
CA THR A 20 6.58 14.70 33.76
C THR A 20 5.86 16.00 33.49
N SER A 21 4.90 16.01 32.57
CA SER A 21 3.92 17.10 32.40
C SER A 21 2.51 16.62 32.71
N ALA A 22 1.82 17.45 33.48
CA ALA A 22 0.57 17.18 34.13
C ALA A 22 -0.63 17.01 33.18
N LEU A 23 -1.53 16.10 33.57
CA LEU A 23 -2.85 15.89 33.00
C LEU A 23 -3.76 17.11 33.23
N LEU A 24 -4.30 17.68 32.15
CA LEU A 24 -5.51 18.48 32.14
C LEU A 24 -6.53 17.76 31.27
N ALA A 25 -7.65 17.38 31.85
CA ALA A 25 -8.77 16.75 31.16
C ALA A 25 -9.52 17.78 30.29
N PRO A 26 -9.97 17.44 29.07
CA PRO A 26 -10.95 18.23 28.36
C PRO A 26 -12.34 17.63 28.47
N ALA A 27 -13.32 18.52 28.61
CA ALA A 27 -14.74 18.28 28.62
C ALA A 27 -15.23 17.67 27.29
N ALA A 28 -16.19 16.76 27.39
CA ALA A 28 -16.87 16.14 26.27
C ALA A 28 -17.73 17.18 25.51
N LEU A 29 -17.51 17.29 24.21
CA LEU A 29 -18.47 17.81 23.25
C LEU A 29 -18.77 16.72 22.22
N ALA A 30 -19.98 16.19 22.28
CA ALA A 30 -20.53 15.33 21.26
C ALA A 30 -20.81 16.17 20.00
N GLY A 31 -20.09 15.90 18.93
CA GLY A 31 -20.32 16.46 17.61
C GLY A 31 -20.38 15.33 16.59
N THR A 32 -21.58 15.04 16.09
CA THR A 32 -21.79 14.21 14.89
C THR A 32 -21.33 15.03 13.69
N GLY A 33 -20.10 14.77 13.23
CA GLY A 33 -19.55 15.39 12.03
C GLY A 33 -19.41 14.35 10.93
N ALA A 34 -20.24 14.46 9.89
CA ALA A 34 -19.98 13.85 8.59
C ALA A 34 -18.62 14.38 8.08
N ALA A 35 -17.79 13.49 7.55
CA ALA A 35 -16.55 13.89 6.89
C ALA A 35 -16.90 14.78 5.69
N ALA A 36 -16.62 16.07 5.81
CA ALA A 36 -16.72 17.00 4.70
C ALA A 36 -15.57 16.73 3.73
N ALA A 37 -15.89 16.61 2.44
CA ALA A 37 -14.90 16.68 1.37
C ALA A 37 -14.08 17.98 1.55
N GLY A 38 -12.76 17.84 1.63
CA GLY A 38 -11.87 18.98 1.82
C GLY A 38 -11.93 19.94 0.63
N GLU A 39 -12.04 21.26 0.95
CA GLU A 39 -11.90 22.31 -0.04
C GLU A 39 -10.52 22.27 -0.72
N PRO A 40 -10.41 22.57 -2.03
CA PRO A 40 -9.13 22.63 -2.71
C PRO A 40 -8.29 23.76 -2.13
N LEU A 41 -7.08 23.42 -1.65
CA LEU A 41 -6.13 24.37 -1.08
C LEU A 41 -5.62 25.35 -2.13
N PRO A 42 -5.48 26.67 -1.82
CA PRO A 42 -4.93 27.65 -2.75
C PRO A 42 -3.47 27.37 -3.09
N GLY A 43 -3.14 27.56 -4.36
CA GLY A 43 -1.85 27.22 -4.98
C GLY A 43 -0.61 27.60 -4.17
N SER A 44 0.25 26.62 -3.92
CA SER A 44 1.53 26.76 -3.22
C SER A 44 2.51 27.60 -4.04
N ALA A 45 3.21 28.49 -3.35
CA ALA A 45 4.27 29.32 -3.93
C ALA A 45 5.44 28.45 -4.44
N VAL A 46 6.04 28.88 -5.53
CA VAL A 46 7.24 28.27 -6.14
C VAL A 46 8.38 28.23 -5.11
N GLY A 47 8.86 27.03 -4.77
CA GLY A 47 10.05 26.85 -3.92
C GLY A 47 9.88 25.98 -2.67
N ALA A 48 8.65 25.75 -2.20
CA ALA A 48 8.38 24.77 -1.14
C ALA A 48 7.90 23.46 -1.77
N GLY A 49 8.34 22.31 -1.27
CA GLY A 49 7.82 21.00 -1.67
C GLY A 49 6.30 20.91 -1.41
N ALA A 50 5.60 20.14 -2.20
CA ALA A 50 4.17 19.91 -1.96
C ALA A 50 3.96 19.24 -0.59
N VAL A 51 2.83 19.53 0.04
CA VAL A 51 2.49 18.97 1.35
C VAL A 51 1.49 17.84 1.17
N VAL A 52 1.80 16.68 1.75
CA VAL A 52 0.90 15.52 1.80
C VAL A 52 0.57 15.15 3.24
N THR A 53 -0.57 14.52 3.43
CA THR A 53 -0.95 13.90 4.71
C THR A 53 -0.96 12.39 4.56
N MET A 54 -0.19 11.69 5.40
CA MET A 54 -0.15 10.23 5.47
C MET A 54 -0.79 9.79 6.78
N THR A 55 -1.96 9.15 6.72
CA THR A 55 -2.63 8.59 7.90
C THR A 55 -2.28 7.11 8.02
N THR A 56 -1.81 6.69 9.19
CA THR A 56 -1.37 5.33 9.48
C THR A 56 -2.15 4.73 10.63
N ALA A 57 -2.38 3.42 10.59
CA ALA A 57 -2.89 2.63 11.71
C ALA A 57 -1.72 2.10 12.55
N VAL A 58 -1.87 2.11 13.87
CA VAL A 58 -0.86 1.59 14.80
C VAL A 58 -1.00 0.08 14.92
N VAL A 59 0.06 -0.66 14.63
CA VAL A 59 0.13 -2.12 14.71
C VAL A 59 0.98 -2.53 15.92
N GLY A 60 0.31 -3.01 16.95
CA GLY A 60 0.92 -3.45 18.21
C GLY A 60 1.32 -4.93 18.23
N SER A 61 1.24 -5.54 19.42
CA SER A 61 1.53 -6.96 19.65
C SER A 61 2.89 -7.43 19.09
N PRO A 62 4.01 -6.81 19.51
CA PRO A 62 5.33 -7.23 19.07
C PRO A 62 5.61 -8.68 19.46
N GLY A 63 6.27 -9.44 18.57
CA GLY A 63 6.55 -10.86 18.81
C GLY A 63 5.37 -11.80 18.56
N ASN A 64 4.35 -11.36 17.82
CA ASN A 64 3.28 -12.26 17.36
C ASN A 64 3.87 -13.45 16.56
N PRO A 65 3.26 -14.65 16.68
CA PRO A 65 3.72 -15.81 15.92
C PRO A 65 3.51 -15.58 14.41
N ALA A 66 4.46 -16.07 13.61
CA ALA A 66 4.26 -16.22 12.17
C ALA A 66 3.36 -17.43 11.87
N VAL A 67 2.78 -17.48 10.68
CA VAL A 67 2.07 -18.66 10.14
C VAL A 67 2.75 -19.17 8.89
N GLY A 68 2.66 -20.49 8.67
CA GLY A 68 3.06 -21.13 7.42
C GLY A 68 2.00 -20.94 6.37
N VAL A 69 2.39 -20.46 5.19
CA VAL A 69 1.53 -20.37 4.00
C VAL A 69 2.18 -21.12 2.84
N VAL A 70 1.39 -21.85 2.08
CA VAL A 70 1.80 -22.39 0.78
C VAL A 70 1.13 -21.51 -0.28
N PRO A 71 1.88 -20.91 -1.22
CA PRO A 71 1.33 -19.94 -2.14
C PRO A 71 0.06 -20.42 -2.87
N PHE A 72 -0.96 -19.55 -2.87
CA PHE A 72 -2.26 -19.75 -3.50
C PHE A 72 -3.04 -20.99 -3.01
N THR A 73 -2.78 -21.46 -1.79
CA THR A 73 -3.61 -22.52 -1.16
C THR A 73 -4.56 -21.92 -0.13
N ASP A 74 -5.73 -22.55 0.03
CA ASP A 74 -6.75 -22.18 1.02
C ASP A 74 -6.45 -22.82 2.39
N ALA A 75 -5.20 -22.67 2.87
CA ALA A 75 -4.79 -23.17 4.17
C ALA A 75 -3.66 -22.36 4.75
N ILE A 76 -3.62 -22.30 6.08
CA ILE A 76 -2.46 -21.81 6.85
C ILE A 76 -2.05 -22.86 7.86
N TYR A 77 -0.80 -22.84 8.29
CA TYR A 77 -0.20 -23.82 9.17
C TYR A 77 0.47 -23.10 10.35
N GLN A 78 0.50 -23.76 11.52
CA GLN A 78 1.24 -23.23 12.66
C GLN A 78 2.76 -23.19 12.37
N SER A 79 3.24 -24.14 11.59
CA SER A 79 4.64 -24.27 11.18
C SER A 79 4.70 -24.86 9.76
N CYS A 80 5.72 -24.52 9.00
CA CYS A 80 5.94 -25.16 7.71
C CYS A 80 6.20 -26.68 7.79
N ALA A 81 6.58 -27.20 8.95
CA ALA A 81 6.68 -28.63 9.17
C ALA A 81 5.32 -29.36 9.13
N ASP A 82 4.23 -28.62 9.37
CA ASP A 82 2.85 -29.13 9.35
C ASP A 82 2.22 -29.09 7.95
N ALA A 83 2.85 -28.38 7.01
CA ALA A 83 2.36 -28.26 5.65
C ALA A 83 2.68 -29.54 4.83
N PRO A 84 1.72 -30.05 4.04
CA PRO A 84 1.99 -31.19 3.16
C PRO A 84 3.09 -30.86 2.15
N ALA A 85 4.15 -31.64 2.11
CA ALA A 85 5.27 -31.47 1.18
C ALA A 85 4.83 -31.55 -0.32
N THR A 86 3.65 -32.13 -0.58
CA THR A 86 3.08 -32.23 -1.93
C THR A 86 2.52 -30.91 -2.47
N LEU A 87 2.31 -29.90 -1.60
CA LEU A 87 1.74 -28.60 -1.98
C LEU A 87 2.80 -27.57 -2.43
N GLY A 88 4.10 -27.88 -2.30
CA GLY A 88 5.19 -26.99 -2.66
C GLY A 88 5.84 -26.30 -1.46
N ASP A 89 6.60 -25.25 -1.72
CA ASP A 89 7.37 -24.53 -0.70
C ASP A 89 6.46 -23.76 0.25
N CYS A 90 6.59 -24.03 1.54
CA CYS A 90 5.91 -23.28 2.59
C CYS A 90 6.79 -22.10 3.05
N LEU A 91 6.12 -20.97 3.33
CA LEU A 91 6.74 -19.73 3.81
C LEU A 91 6.17 -19.37 5.18
N MET A 92 7.04 -19.08 6.16
CA MET A 92 6.63 -18.49 7.44
C MET A 92 6.50 -16.98 7.26
N VAL A 93 5.30 -16.42 7.54
CA VAL A 93 4.97 -15.01 7.28
C VAL A 93 4.21 -14.36 8.43
N GLY A 94 4.25 -13.03 8.51
CA GLY A 94 3.45 -12.22 9.42
C GLY A 94 4.00 -12.08 10.84
N GLY A 95 5.16 -12.66 11.16
CA GLY A 95 5.81 -12.51 12.46
C GLY A 95 6.64 -11.23 12.55
N VAL A 96 6.26 -10.27 13.42
CA VAL A 96 6.97 -8.99 13.57
C VAL A 96 7.33 -8.74 15.03
N GLY A 97 8.62 -8.53 15.31
CA GLY A 97 9.18 -8.41 16.66
C GLY A 97 9.06 -7.02 17.31
N TYR A 98 8.49 -6.03 16.63
CA TYR A 98 8.41 -4.64 17.05
C TYR A 98 7.04 -4.02 16.71
N PRO A 99 6.62 -2.95 17.42
CA PRO A 99 5.46 -2.15 17.01
C PRO A 99 5.84 -1.26 15.83
N TYR A 100 4.89 -1.04 14.93
CA TYR A 100 5.06 -0.19 13.76
C TYR A 100 3.73 0.45 13.38
N GLN A 101 3.72 1.23 12.33
CA GLN A 101 2.51 1.78 11.76
C GLN A 101 2.47 1.46 10.27
N ILE A 102 1.27 1.38 9.74
CA ILE A 102 1.03 1.13 8.31
C ILE A 102 -0.07 2.05 7.81
N GLY A 103 0.02 2.52 6.57
CA GLY A 103 -0.99 3.38 5.96
C GLY A 103 -2.40 2.83 6.17
N GLN A 104 -3.30 3.69 6.64
CA GLN A 104 -4.70 3.33 6.75
C GLN A 104 -5.27 2.99 5.37
N PHE A 105 -4.79 3.70 4.34
CA PHE A 105 -5.16 3.57 2.92
C PHE A 105 -3.93 3.36 2.05
N GLU A 106 -4.13 2.99 0.79
CA GLU A 106 -3.13 3.09 -0.26
C GLU A 106 -2.76 4.57 -0.50
N VAL A 107 -1.60 4.79 -1.13
CA VAL A 107 -1.22 6.11 -1.64
C VAL A 107 -2.17 6.52 -2.78
N THR A 108 -2.72 7.72 -2.70
CA THR A 108 -3.70 8.21 -3.66
C THR A 108 -3.06 8.86 -4.89
N VAL A 109 -3.85 9.00 -5.96
CA VAL A 109 -3.45 9.72 -7.17
C VAL A 109 -3.04 11.15 -6.87
N GLU A 110 -3.79 11.86 -5.98
CA GLU A 110 -3.45 13.24 -5.60
C GLU A 110 -2.11 13.33 -4.85
N GLN A 111 -1.86 12.39 -3.92
CA GLN A 111 -0.58 12.33 -3.22
C GLN A 111 0.59 12.06 -4.19
N TRP A 112 0.35 11.22 -5.20
CA TRP A 112 1.36 10.94 -6.23
C TRP A 112 1.60 12.14 -7.14
N VAL A 113 0.57 12.88 -7.54
CA VAL A 113 0.70 14.15 -8.29
C VAL A 113 1.52 15.17 -7.50
N ALA A 114 1.29 15.29 -6.20
CA ALA A 114 2.08 16.15 -5.32
C ALA A 114 3.56 15.75 -5.31
N PHE A 115 3.83 14.44 -5.29
CA PHE A 115 5.18 13.88 -5.38
C PHE A 115 5.82 14.17 -6.74
N LEU A 116 5.16 13.90 -7.85
CA LEU A 116 5.68 14.18 -9.20
C LEU A 116 6.08 15.65 -9.36
N ASN A 117 5.21 16.56 -8.97
CA ASN A 117 5.48 18.00 -9.05
C ASN A 117 6.63 18.46 -8.13
N THR A 118 6.90 17.71 -7.05
CA THR A 118 8.04 17.99 -6.16
C THR A 118 9.34 17.39 -6.70
N ALA A 119 9.31 16.13 -7.14
CA ALA A 119 10.50 15.39 -7.59
C ALA A 119 10.95 15.81 -8.99
N ASP A 120 10.00 16.19 -9.84
CA ASP A 120 10.26 16.70 -11.20
C ASP A 120 9.59 18.07 -11.44
N PRO A 121 10.05 19.14 -10.78
CA PRO A 121 9.44 20.47 -10.90
C PRO A 121 9.56 21.09 -12.30
N ASN A 122 10.41 20.56 -13.16
CA ASN A 122 10.67 21.07 -14.49
C ASN A 122 10.01 20.22 -15.61
N GLY A 123 9.30 19.15 -15.28
CA GLY A 123 8.63 18.28 -16.24
C GLY A 123 9.58 17.56 -17.21
N ARG A 124 10.77 17.16 -16.73
CA ARG A 124 11.77 16.43 -17.53
C ARG A 124 11.80 14.93 -17.28
N ASP A 125 11.22 14.53 -16.20
CA ASP A 125 11.13 13.15 -15.69
C ASP A 125 12.43 12.32 -15.82
N PRO A 126 13.54 12.77 -15.23
CA PRO A 126 14.84 12.12 -15.38
C PRO A 126 14.88 10.70 -14.79
N HIS A 127 13.92 10.36 -13.95
CA HIS A 127 13.83 9.07 -13.25
C HIS A 127 12.67 8.20 -13.73
N GLY A 128 11.93 8.61 -14.76
CA GLY A 128 10.81 7.87 -15.30
C GLY A 128 9.69 7.66 -14.26
N LEU A 129 9.35 8.70 -13.48
CA LEU A 129 8.35 8.64 -12.41
C LEU A 129 6.93 8.64 -12.93
N TYR A 130 6.73 9.22 -14.12
CA TYR A 130 5.46 9.31 -14.81
C TYR A 130 5.43 8.31 -15.97
N ASP A 131 4.27 7.74 -16.22
CA ASP A 131 4.00 6.88 -17.36
C ASP A 131 2.92 7.54 -18.23
N GLU A 132 3.21 7.80 -19.48
CA GLU A 132 2.24 8.47 -20.41
C GLU A 132 0.94 7.68 -20.57
N THR A 133 0.96 6.37 -20.27
CA THR A 133 -0.25 5.54 -20.26
C THR A 133 -1.21 5.88 -19.13
N GLU A 134 -0.78 6.70 -18.14
CA GLU A 134 -1.66 7.19 -17.08
C GLU A 134 -2.60 8.32 -17.54
N SER A 135 -2.34 8.90 -18.72
CA SER A 135 -3.03 10.14 -19.15
C SER A 135 -4.47 9.91 -19.59
N SER A 136 -5.31 10.93 -19.40
CA SER A 136 -6.68 10.96 -19.95
C SER A 136 -6.73 10.98 -21.48
N THR A 137 -5.63 11.32 -22.16
CA THR A 137 -5.51 11.28 -23.61
C THR A 137 -5.55 9.84 -24.11
N LEU A 138 -4.88 8.93 -23.39
CA LEU A 138 -4.90 7.50 -23.72
C LEU A 138 -6.13 6.79 -23.12
N TRP A 139 -6.62 7.27 -21.97
CA TRP A 139 -7.75 6.69 -21.25
C TRP A 139 -8.85 7.72 -20.97
N PRO A 140 -9.71 8.05 -21.96
CA PRO A 140 -10.76 9.05 -21.81
C PRO A 140 -11.87 8.64 -20.84
N LYS A 141 -11.65 8.40 -19.60
CA LYS A 141 -12.51 8.15 -18.45
C LYS A 141 -11.72 7.64 -17.25
N TYR A 142 -10.59 6.99 -17.47
CA TYR A 142 -9.89 6.20 -16.46
C TYR A 142 -8.42 6.61 -16.28
N GLY A 143 -7.96 7.64 -17.00
CA GLY A 143 -6.62 8.18 -16.80
C GLY A 143 -6.47 8.76 -15.40
N GLN A 144 -5.34 8.51 -14.78
CA GLN A 144 -5.06 9.00 -13.42
C GLN A 144 -4.41 10.39 -13.45
N ILE A 145 -3.39 10.58 -14.26
CA ILE A 145 -2.55 11.77 -14.25
C ILE A 145 -2.33 12.31 -15.66
N ASN A 146 -2.49 13.61 -15.82
CA ASN A 146 -2.13 14.33 -17.04
C ASN A 146 -0.81 15.06 -16.86
N PHE A 147 -0.01 15.09 -17.92
CA PHE A 147 1.21 15.88 -18.04
C PHE A 147 1.03 17.07 -18.98
N SER A 148 1.58 18.23 -18.61
CA SER A 148 1.61 19.43 -19.42
C SER A 148 3.00 20.04 -19.49
N SER A 149 3.66 19.94 -20.62
CA SER A 149 5.00 20.52 -20.82
C SER A 149 5.03 22.04 -20.76
N GLY A 150 3.92 22.70 -21.06
CA GLY A 150 3.77 24.17 -21.02
C GLY A 150 3.43 24.73 -19.66
N ALA A 151 3.24 23.90 -18.64
CA ALA A 151 2.92 24.38 -17.30
C ALA A 151 4.14 25.02 -16.60
N GLY A 152 3.88 25.85 -15.60
CA GLY A 152 4.94 26.42 -14.78
C GLY A 152 5.60 25.39 -13.87
N ALA A 153 6.80 25.69 -13.38
CA ALA A 153 7.55 24.79 -12.50
C ALA A 153 6.72 24.29 -11.31
N GLY A 154 6.80 22.99 -11.04
CA GLY A 154 6.04 22.30 -10.00
C GLY A 154 4.54 22.14 -10.27
N ARG A 155 4.11 22.30 -11.53
CA ARG A 155 2.70 22.18 -11.96
C ARG A 155 2.52 21.38 -13.24
N HIS A 156 3.51 20.60 -13.63
CA HIS A 156 3.49 19.83 -14.87
C HIS A 156 2.51 18.66 -14.82
N TYR A 157 2.22 18.15 -13.62
CA TYR A 157 1.37 16.99 -13.40
C TYR A 157 0.08 17.41 -12.70
N SER A 158 -1.04 16.84 -13.11
CA SER A 158 -2.36 17.08 -12.52
C SER A 158 -3.21 15.82 -12.53
N VAL A 159 -4.11 15.67 -11.56
CA VAL A 159 -5.11 14.61 -11.57
C VAL A 159 -5.92 14.73 -12.86
N ALA A 160 -6.08 13.63 -13.59
CA ALA A 160 -6.74 13.63 -14.89
C ALA A 160 -8.23 13.93 -14.77
N TYR A 161 -8.88 13.39 -13.73
CA TYR A 161 -10.27 13.60 -13.41
C TYR A 161 -10.42 13.84 -11.91
N PRO A 162 -11.02 14.95 -11.44
CA PRO A 162 -11.10 15.29 -10.02
C PRO A 162 -11.68 14.18 -9.13
N GLN A 163 -12.66 13.43 -9.61
CA GLN A 163 -13.25 12.31 -8.89
C GLN A 163 -12.30 11.11 -8.67
N TRP A 164 -11.14 11.12 -9.32
CA TRP A 164 -10.12 10.09 -9.17
C TRP A 164 -8.99 10.47 -8.20
N ALA A 165 -9.04 11.68 -7.64
CA ALA A 165 -7.98 12.19 -6.75
C ALA A 165 -7.68 11.23 -5.58
N ASP A 166 -8.74 10.72 -4.95
CA ASP A 166 -8.66 9.82 -3.79
C ASP A 166 -8.70 8.33 -4.14
N LYS A 167 -8.48 7.96 -5.41
CA LYS A 167 -8.29 6.56 -5.78
C LYS A 167 -6.83 6.13 -5.58
N PRO A 168 -6.56 4.82 -5.39
CA PRO A 168 -5.18 4.36 -5.28
C PRO A 168 -4.41 4.68 -6.57
N TYR A 169 -3.19 5.19 -6.40
CA TYR A 169 -2.24 5.29 -7.50
C TYR A 169 -1.80 3.89 -7.94
N GLY A 170 -1.89 3.58 -9.21
CA GLY A 170 -1.78 2.21 -9.73
C GLY A 170 -0.58 1.94 -10.64
N PHE A 171 0.25 2.91 -11.01
CA PHE A 171 1.33 2.71 -11.99
C PHE A 171 2.73 2.70 -11.37
N ALA A 172 2.86 2.31 -10.12
CA ALA A 172 4.14 2.25 -9.45
C ALA A 172 4.89 0.94 -9.74
N ASP A 173 6.17 1.00 -10.14
CA ASP A 173 7.11 -0.06 -9.83
C ASP A 173 7.71 0.18 -8.43
N PHE A 174 8.50 -0.79 -7.93
CA PHE A 174 9.09 -0.66 -6.60
C PHE A 174 10.08 0.51 -6.51
N LEU A 175 10.84 0.80 -7.55
CA LEU A 175 11.83 1.87 -7.54
C LEU A 175 11.18 3.25 -7.52
N ARG A 176 10.05 3.41 -8.22
CA ARG A 176 9.20 4.62 -8.13
C ARG A 176 8.62 4.77 -6.73
N ALA A 177 8.09 3.69 -6.14
CA ALA A 177 7.57 3.66 -4.78
C ALA A 177 8.65 4.00 -3.74
N ALA A 178 9.86 3.46 -3.89
CA ALA A 178 11.00 3.78 -3.02
C ALA A 178 11.41 5.26 -3.10
N ARG A 179 11.33 5.89 -4.29
CA ARG A 179 11.55 7.34 -4.46
C ARG A 179 10.50 8.17 -3.74
N PHE A 180 9.24 7.76 -3.77
CA PHE A 180 8.18 8.42 -2.99
C PHE A 180 8.49 8.35 -1.48
N VAL A 181 8.87 7.17 -0.98
CA VAL A 181 9.29 7.00 0.41
C VAL A 181 10.49 7.86 0.75
N ASN A 182 11.51 7.92 -0.11
CA ASN A 182 12.67 8.80 0.09
C ASN A 182 12.26 10.27 0.13
N SER A 183 11.32 10.69 -0.71
CA SER A 183 10.77 12.06 -0.70
C SER A 183 10.07 12.40 0.64
N LEU A 184 9.33 11.45 1.21
CA LEU A 184 8.75 11.56 2.56
C LEU A 184 9.84 11.60 3.64
N PHE A 185 10.81 10.68 3.58
CA PHE A 185 11.88 10.53 4.56
C PHE A 185 12.80 11.76 4.64
N ASN A 186 13.17 12.31 3.48
CA ASN A 186 13.98 13.53 3.35
C ASN A 186 13.16 14.81 3.50
N GLY A 187 11.84 14.68 3.59
CA GLY A 187 10.90 15.76 3.71
C GLY A 187 10.90 16.40 5.11
N ARG A 188 10.14 17.46 5.25
CA ARG A 188 9.98 18.15 6.54
C ARG A 188 8.65 17.76 7.18
N LEU A 189 8.70 17.10 8.33
CA LEU A 189 7.51 16.85 9.15
C LEU A 189 6.96 18.16 9.70
N LEU A 190 5.76 18.53 9.28
CA LEU A 190 5.10 19.78 9.67
C LEU A 190 4.27 19.63 10.93
N SER A 191 3.53 18.53 11.02
CA SER A 191 2.72 18.19 12.19
C SER A 191 2.43 16.70 12.26
N THR A 192 2.16 16.25 13.47
CA THR A 192 1.66 14.91 13.78
C THR A 192 0.40 15.06 14.60
N THR A 193 -0.67 14.34 14.23
CA THR A 193 -1.91 14.28 14.99
C THR A 193 -2.30 12.84 15.23
N THR A 194 -2.89 12.55 16.38
CA THR A 194 -3.39 11.23 16.73
C THR A 194 -4.90 11.24 16.82
N SER A 195 -5.53 10.15 16.43
CA SER A 195 -6.97 9.94 16.55
C SER A 195 -7.27 8.49 16.92
N THR A 196 -8.49 8.26 17.41
CA THR A 196 -8.96 6.93 17.78
C THR A 196 -10.36 6.73 17.20
N SER A 197 -10.61 5.54 16.64
CA SER A 197 -11.93 5.13 16.17
C SER A 197 -12.20 3.71 16.66
N GLY A 198 -13.12 3.56 17.61
CA GLY A 198 -13.29 2.30 18.34
C GLY A 198 -11.98 1.88 19.02
N ASP A 199 -11.52 0.68 18.74
CA ASP A 199 -10.27 0.13 19.30
C ASP A 199 -9.02 0.49 18.47
N PHE A 200 -9.20 1.21 17.37
CA PHE A 200 -8.10 1.53 16.46
C PHE A 200 -7.47 2.88 16.78
N HIS A 201 -6.16 2.93 16.72
CA HIS A 201 -5.37 4.14 16.91
C HIS A 201 -4.71 4.54 15.59
N TYR A 202 -4.83 5.81 15.25
CA TYR A 202 -4.27 6.37 14.02
C TYR A 202 -3.33 7.51 14.31
N VAL A 203 -2.33 7.66 13.44
CA VAL A 203 -1.41 8.79 13.44
C VAL A 203 -1.39 9.38 12.04
N SER A 204 -1.65 10.68 11.95
CA SER A 204 -1.58 11.42 10.69
C SER A 204 -0.34 12.31 10.69
N TYR A 205 0.48 12.15 9.68
CA TYR A 205 1.70 12.90 9.44
C TYR A 205 1.49 13.87 8.29
N ARG A 206 1.63 15.15 8.56
CA ARG A 206 1.63 16.18 7.53
C ARG A 206 3.07 16.50 7.15
N VAL A 207 3.47 16.16 5.93
CA VAL A 207 4.86 16.19 5.46
C VAL A 207 4.97 17.09 4.23
N GLU A 208 5.91 18.03 4.25
CA GLU A 208 6.38 18.72 3.06
C GLU A 208 7.40 17.82 2.36
N LEU A 209 7.09 17.39 1.14
CA LEU A 209 7.91 16.47 0.37
C LEU A 209 9.26 17.07 -0.02
N SER A 210 10.27 16.21 -0.14
CA SER A 210 11.61 16.60 -0.61
C SER A 210 11.83 16.18 -2.07
N PRO A 211 12.51 16.98 -2.89
CA PRO A 211 12.95 16.57 -4.22
C PRO A 211 14.11 15.55 -4.20
N ARG A 212 14.68 15.24 -3.02
CA ARG A 212 15.72 14.22 -2.87
C ARG A 212 15.11 12.84 -2.82
N THR A 213 15.23 12.09 -3.91
CA THR A 213 14.56 10.80 -4.11
C THR A 213 15.50 9.62 -4.21
N GLU A 214 16.79 9.84 -4.52
CA GLU A 214 17.70 8.74 -4.84
C GLU A 214 18.37 8.10 -3.62
N ASP A 215 18.39 8.81 -2.50
CA ASP A 215 18.91 8.34 -1.21
C ASP A 215 17.97 8.72 -0.05
N GLY A 216 18.02 7.98 1.05
CA GLY A 216 17.18 8.21 2.22
C GLY A 216 16.91 6.92 2.96
N MET A 217 15.65 6.50 3.05
CA MET A 217 15.29 5.18 3.56
C MET A 217 15.84 4.08 2.65
N TYR A 218 15.82 4.31 1.33
CA TYR A 218 16.34 3.42 0.29
C TYR A 218 17.49 4.11 -0.44
N ASP A 219 18.63 3.43 -0.61
CA ASP A 219 19.73 3.87 -1.45
C ASP A 219 19.57 3.26 -2.85
N LEU A 220 19.09 4.06 -3.81
CA LEU A 220 18.79 3.59 -5.16
C LEU A 220 20.04 3.43 -6.05
N ALA A 221 21.22 3.82 -5.58
CA ALA A 221 22.48 3.46 -6.21
C ALA A 221 22.84 1.98 -5.97
N ARG A 222 22.24 1.35 -4.97
CA ARG A 222 22.41 -0.08 -4.69
C ARG A 222 21.45 -0.91 -5.54
N PRO A 223 21.93 -2.01 -6.14
CA PRO A 223 21.09 -2.87 -6.99
C PRO A 223 19.87 -3.43 -6.26
N ASP A 224 19.99 -3.69 -4.95
CA ASP A 224 18.93 -4.27 -4.13
C ASP A 224 17.95 -3.23 -3.56
N ALA A 225 18.30 -1.95 -3.58
CA ALA A 225 17.49 -0.87 -2.99
C ALA A 225 16.85 -1.28 -1.65
N ALA A 226 17.65 -1.88 -0.74
CA ALA A 226 17.18 -2.32 0.57
C ALA A 226 17.07 -1.15 1.55
N ARG A 227 16.29 -1.31 2.64
CA ARG A 227 16.24 -0.32 3.74
C ARG A 227 17.64 -0.05 4.30
N THR A 228 17.94 1.21 4.51
CA THR A 228 19.24 1.68 5.07
C THR A 228 19.10 2.26 6.47
N ARG A 229 17.88 2.36 7.01
CA ARG A 229 17.56 2.99 8.31
C ARG A 229 16.59 2.12 9.10
N ASP A 230 16.65 2.27 10.43
CA ASP A 230 15.82 1.53 11.39
C ASP A 230 14.60 2.35 11.86
N SER A 231 14.45 3.58 11.34
CA SER A 231 13.30 4.45 11.66
C SER A 231 13.00 5.38 10.48
N GLY A 232 11.71 5.62 10.25
CA GLY A 232 11.25 6.49 9.17
C GLY A 232 10.07 5.92 8.41
N PHE A 233 9.69 6.61 7.34
CA PHE A 233 8.74 6.08 6.36
C PHE A 233 9.38 4.95 5.57
N VAL A 234 8.62 3.88 5.32
CA VAL A 234 9.05 2.67 4.59
C VAL A 234 7.94 2.20 3.66
N LEU A 235 8.28 1.34 2.70
CA LEU A 235 7.33 0.36 2.17
C LEU A 235 7.28 -0.79 3.17
N PRO A 236 6.11 -1.35 3.52
CA PRO A 236 6.02 -2.45 4.45
C PRO A 236 6.82 -3.66 3.96
N SER A 237 7.44 -4.40 4.86
CA SER A 237 7.87 -5.75 4.54
C SER A 237 6.65 -6.67 4.37
N GLN A 238 6.83 -7.84 3.76
CA GLN A 238 5.78 -8.86 3.69
C GLN A 238 5.19 -9.18 5.06
N ASP A 239 6.04 -9.33 6.09
CA ASP A 239 5.58 -9.68 7.42
C ASP A 239 4.81 -8.54 8.09
N GLU A 240 5.27 -7.29 7.94
CA GLU A 240 4.53 -6.11 8.40
C GLU A 240 3.18 -6.00 7.69
N TRP A 241 3.15 -6.19 6.38
CA TRP A 241 1.94 -6.10 5.58
C TRP A 241 0.92 -7.18 5.97
N ILE A 242 1.36 -8.45 6.07
CA ILE A 242 0.51 -9.60 6.43
C ILE A 242 0.01 -9.49 7.86
N LYS A 243 0.86 -9.07 8.82
CA LYS A 243 0.41 -8.86 10.18
C LYS A 243 -0.70 -7.80 10.26
N ALA A 244 -0.53 -6.68 9.59
CA ALA A 244 -1.53 -5.60 9.58
C ALA A 244 -2.85 -6.02 8.91
N ALA A 245 -2.79 -6.84 7.88
CA ALA A 245 -3.96 -7.29 7.14
C ALA A 245 -4.74 -8.39 7.87
N TYR A 246 -4.06 -9.33 8.55
CA TYR A 246 -4.71 -10.57 8.96
C TYR A 246 -4.56 -10.92 10.44
N TYR A 247 -3.51 -10.49 11.14
CA TYR A 247 -3.29 -10.90 12.52
C TYR A 247 -4.22 -10.18 13.49
N ASP A 248 -5.10 -10.93 14.17
CA ASP A 248 -5.99 -10.42 15.21
C ASP A 248 -5.49 -10.84 16.61
N PRO A 249 -4.94 -9.92 17.41
CA PRO A 249 -4.46 -10.21 18.76
C PRO A 249 -5.59 -10.58 19.72
N ARG A 250 -6.84 -10.35 19.36
CA ARG A 250 -8.04 -10.71 20.14
C ARG A 250 -8.47 -12.17 19.92
N GLY A 251 -7.81 -12.90 19.02
CA GLY A 251 -8.00 -14.32 18.80
C GLY A 251 -9.03 -14.69 17.74
N GLY A 252 -9.25 -13.82 16.75
CA GLY A 252 -10.07 -14.13 15.57
C GLY A 252 -9.33 -15.00 14.54
N GLY A 253 -10.03 -15.97 13.93
CA GLY A 253 -9.48 -16.82 12.87
C GLY A 253 -8.56 -17.95 13.36
N THR A 254 -8.01 -18.70 12.40
CA THR A 254 -7.11 -19.82 12.66
C THR A 254 -5.72 -19.29 13.06
N TYR A 255 -5.17 -19.75 14.18
CA TYR A 255 -3.89 -19.26 14.74
C TYR A 255 -3.86 -17.74 14.96
N SER A 256 -5.03 -17.10 15.22
CA SER A 256 -5.22 -15.64 15.28
C SER A 256 -4.98 -14.91 13.95
N TYR A 257 -5.04 -15.58 12.83
CA TYR A 257 -4.99 -14.97 11.51
C TYR A 257 -6.34 -15.10 10.80
N TRP A 258 -6.81 -14.01 10.23
CA TRP A 258 -7.98 -13.96 9.37
C TRP A 258 -7.65 -14.52 7.99
N LYS A 259 -8.68 -15.00 7.29
CA LYS A 259 -8.57 -15.46 5.90
C LYS A 259 -8.56 -14.30 4.90
N TYR A 260 -9.33 -13.25 5.21
CA TYR A 260 -9.42 -12.03 4.41
C TYR A 260 -9.13 -10.82 5.29
N PRO A 261 -8.56 -9.73 4.74
CA PRO A 261 -8.30 -8.53 5.54
C PRO A 261 -9.54 -7.93 6.20
N THR A 262 -10.72 -8.15 5.63
CA THR A 262 -11.99 -7.59 6.09
C THR A 262 -12.92 -8.61 6.77
N ASN A 263 -12.50 -9.88 6.85
CA ASN A 263 -13.34 -10.98 7.38
C ASN A 263 -12.47 -12.13 7.88
N PRO A 264 -12.70 -12.64 9.12
CA PRO A 264 -12.00 -13.83 9.61
C PRO A 264 -12.09 -15.02 8.65
N GLY A 265 -13.23 -15.21 7.98
CA GLY A 265 -13.44 -16.31 7.04
C GLY A 265 -13.22 -17.70 7.66
N VAL A 266 -13.27 -18.72 6.84
CA VAL A 266 -12.97 -20.11 7.21
C VAL A 266 -11.96 -20.68 6.21
N PHE A 267 -10.79 -21.08 6.69
CA PHE A 267 -9.81 -21.77 5.84
C PHE A 267 -10.31 -23.16 5.44
N GLY A 268 -10.07 -23.55 4.20
CA GLY A 268 -10.52 -24.83 3.66
C GLY A 268 -11.92 -24.82 3.03
N ASP A 269 -12.59 -23.67 2.96
CA ASP A 269 -13.93 -23.53 2.35
C ASP A 269 -13.93 -22.93 0.94
N GLY A 270 -12.73 -22.79 0.33
CA GLY A 270 -12.56 -22.05 -0.92
C GLY A 270 -12.89 -20.58 -0.72
N GLU A 271 -13.85 -20.03 -1.44
CA GLU A 271 -14.28 -18.63 -1.31
C GLU A 271 -15.66 -18.47 -0.65
N ALA A 272 -16.18 -19.54 0.02
CA ALA A 272 -17.55 -19.52 0.54
C ALA A 272 -17.79 -18.45 1.62
N THR A 273 -16.76 -18.10 2.39
CA THR A 273 -16.82 -17.02 3.40
C THR A 273 -16.13 -15.72 2.96
N ALA A 274 -15.95 -15.50 1.66
CA ALA A 274 -15.39 -14.27 1.15
C ALA A 274 -16.24 -13.05 1.56
N PRO A 275 -15.62 -11.85 1.76
CA PRO A 275 -16.36 -10.62 1.92
C PRO A 275 -17.20 -10.34 0.67
N HIS A 276 -18.20 -9.48 0.78
CA HIS A 276 -18.98 -9.09 -0.39
C HIS A 276 -18.18 -8.14 -1.29
N PRO A 277 -18.26 -8.26 -2.61
CA PRO A 277 -17.62 -7.32 -3.51
C PRO A 277 -18.29 -5.94 -3.44
N THR A 278 -17.49 -4.89 -3.64
CA THR A 278 -18.00 -3.54 -3.78
C THR A 278 -18.80 -3.39 -5.07
N VAL A 279 -19.85 -2.56 -5.03
CA VAL A 279 -20.59 -2.08 -6.20
C VAL A 279 -20.26 -0.62 -6.40
N LEU A 280 -19.78 -0.27 -7.58
CA LEU A 280 -19.30 1.07 -7.89
C LEU A 280 -20.30 1.86 -8.72
N ASP A 281 -20.38 3.17 -8.48
CA ASP A 281 -20.96 4.13 -9.40
C ASP A 281 -20.08 4.24 -10.65
N PRO A 282 -20.60 4.00 -11.86
CA PRO A 282 -19.80 4.02 -13.07
C PRO A 282 -19.26 5.40 -13.46
N ALA A 283 -19.81 6.47 -12.91
CA ALA A 283 -19.37 7.85 -13.19
C ALA A 283 -18.27 8.33 -12.28
N THR A 284 -18.31 7.92 -10.99
CA THR A 284 -17.40 8.41 -9.95
C THR A 284 -16.46 7.32 -9.43
N GLY A 285 -16.82 6.03 -9.58
CA GLY A 285 -16.13 4.91 -8.96
C GLY A 285 -16.30 4.87 -7.44
N ASP A 286 -17.32 5.53 -6.90
CA ASP A 286 -17.66 5.47 -5.50
C ASP A 286 -18.41 4.18 -5.16
N VAL A 287 -18.19 3.65 -3.96
CA VAL A 287 -18.88 2.46 -3.46
C VAL A 287 -20.32 2.79 -3.12
N THR A 288 -21.28 2.12 -3.75
CA THR A 288 -22.72 2.39 -3.62
C THR A 288 -23.45 1.38 -2.75
N ASN A 289 -22.93 0.17 -2.56
CA ASN A 289 -23.57 -0.81 -1.71
C ASN A 289 -23.32 -0.54 -0.21
N ALA A 290 -24.35 -0.83 0.60
CA ALA A 290 -24.29 -0.58 2.03
C ALA A 290 -23.30 -1.51 2.73
N ALA A 291 -22.52 -0.96 3.67
CA ALA A 291 -21.60 -1.70 4.54
C ALA A 291 -22.35 -2.43 5.68
N THR A 292 -23.41 -3.17 5.37
CA THR A 292 -24.11 -4.03 6.34
C THR A 292 -23.42 -5.39 6.55
N GLN A 293 -22.46 -5.69 5.70
CA GLN A 293 -21.65 -6.90 5.69
C GLN A 293 -20.20 -6.52 5.35
N PRO A 294 -19.21 -7.37 5.67
CA PRO A 294 -17.83 -7.11 5.25
C PRO A 294 -17.73 -6.92 3.73
N LEU A 295 -17.18 -5.79 3.32
CA LEU A 295 -16.94 -5.46 1.91
C LEU A 295 -15.45 -5.48 1.61
N ALA A 296 -15.10 -5.81 0.35
CA ALA A 296 -13.78 -5.63 -0.21
C ALA A 296 -13.87 -5.28 -1.69
N SER A 297 -12.90 -4.53 -2.19
CA SER A 297 -12.87 -4.09 -3.59
C SER A 297 -12.23 -5.17 -4.48
N TYR A 298 -12.97 -6.26 -4.67
CA TYR A 298 -12.63 -7.33 -5.61
C TYR A 298 -13.89 -7.68 -6.41
N HIS A 299 -13.77 -8.30 -7.57
CA HIS A 299 -14.92 -8.54 -8.46
C HIS A 299 -15.87 -7.34 -8.52
N ALA A 300 -15.31 -6.11 -8.46
CA ALA A 300 -16.10 -4.90 -8.39
C ALA A 300 -17.14 -4.86 -9.52
N THR A 301 -18.40 -4.62 -9.16
CA THR A 301 -19.53 -4.58 -10.08
C THR A 301 -20.06 -3.15 -10.22
N GLY A 302 -20.92 -2.93 -11.23
CA GLY A 302 -21.47 -1.60 -11.52
C GLY A 302 -20.73 -0.86 -12.64
N MET A 303 -19.51 -1.25 -12.95
CA MET A 303 -18.75 -0.68 -14.07
C MET A 303 -19.25 -1.25 -15.41
N PRO A 304 -19.28 -0.44 -16.49
CA PRO A 304 -19.60 -0.93 -17.82
C PRO A 304 -18.58 -1.98 -18.26
N ALA A 305 -19.07 -3.01 -18.96
CA ALA A 305 -18.16 -3.98 -19.57
C ALA A 305 -17.20 -3.28 -20.53
N PRO A 306 -15.90 -3.64 -20.52
CA PRO A 306 -14.95 -3.14 -21.53
C PRO A 306 -15.45 -3.43 -22.94
N SER A 307 -15.12 -2.58 -23.90
CA SER A 307 -15.57 -2.69 -25.29
C SER A 307 -15.16 -4.02 -25.96
N TRP A 308 -14.11 -4.66 -25.45
CA TRP A 308 -13.62 -5.96 -25.95
C TRP A 308 -14.23 -7.18 -25.23
N CYS A 309 -14.97 -6.95 -24.11
CA CYS A 309 -15.59 -8.03 -23.35
C CYS A 309 -16.77 -8.63 -24.14
N PRO A 310 -16.83 -9.96 -24.35
CA PRO A 310 -17.99 -10.57 -25.00
C PRO A 310 -19.26 -10.30 -24.21
N ALA A 311 -20.35 -9.96 -24.87
CA ALA A 311 -21.63 -9.60 -24.25
C ALA A 311 -22.22 -10.73 -23.35
N GLN A 312 -21.74 -11.97 -23.51
CA GLN A 312 -22.16 -13.12 -22.72
C GLN A 312 -21.33 -13.35 -21.47
N VAL A 313 -20.23 -12.60 -21.29
CA VAL A 313 -19.34 -12.70 -20.13
C VAL A 313 -19.63 -11.54 -19.18
N ARG A 314 -19.72 -11.84 -17.89
CA ARG A 314 -19.91 -10.76 -16.89
C ARG A 314 -18.69 -9.85 -16.93
N PRO A 315 -18.83 -8.51 -16.77
CA PRO A 315 -17.72 -7.57 -16.84
C PRO A 315 -16.54 -7.95 -15.94
N GLN A 316 -16.82 -8.41 -14.72
CA GLN A 316 -15.82 -8.85 -13.75
C GLN A 316 -15.07 -10.14 -14.18
N ASP A 317 -15.68 -10.97 -15.01
CA ASP A 317 -15.08 -12.21 -15.50
C ASP A 317 -14.22 -11.99 -16.75
N CYS A 318 -14.31 -10.81 -17.37
CA CYS A 318 -13.54 -10.48 -18.56
C CYS A 318 -12.03 -10.45 -18.30
N SER A 319 -11.62 -10.20 -17.06
CA SER A 319 -10.21 -10.31 -16.64
C SER A 319 -9.68 -11.74 -16.66
N THR A 320 -10.55 -12.74 -16.55
CA THR A 320 -10.19 -14.17 -16.58
C THR A 320 -10.12 -14.73 -17.98
N VAL A 321 -10.75 -14.06 -18.94
CA VAL A 321 -10.60 -14.37 -20.37
C VAL A 321 -9.22 -13.87 -20.76
N ASN A 322 -8.24 -14.75 -20.62
CA ASN A 322 -6.81 -14.48 -20.87
C ASN A 322 -6.62 -13.70 -22.18
N PRO A 323 -6.25 -12.41 -22.10
CA PRO A 323 -6.13 -11.54 -23.25
C PRO A 323 -4.73 -11.60 -23.85
N ILE A 324 -4.13 -12.80 -23.93
CA ILE A 324 -2.88 -13.01 -24.66
C ILE A 324 -3.05 -12.43 -26.06
N GLY A 325 -2.42 -11.27 -26.29
CA GLY A 325 -2.50 -10.54 -27.55
C GLY A 325 -3.41 -9.33 -27.59
N LEU A 326 -4.06 -8.94 -26.48
CA LEU A 326 -4.78 -7.68 -26.41
C LEU A 326 -3.82 -6.49 -26.22
N ASP A 327 -4.22 -5.35 -26.78
CA ASP A 327 -3.58 -4.06 -26.52
C ASP A 327 -3.50 -3.83 -24.99
N PRO A 328 -2.32 -3.47 -24.42
CA PRO A 328 -2.18 -3.10 -23.01
C PRO A 328 -3.25 -2.10 -22.52
N ARG A 329 -3.76 -1.28 -23.43
CA ARG A 329 -4.85 -0.33 -23.20
C ARG A 329 -6.14 -1.01 -22.74
N ALA A 330 -6.50 -2.14 -23.32
CA ALA A 330 -7.73 -2.85 -22.94
C ALA A 330 -7.68 -3.37 -21.49
N TYR A 331 -6.49 -3.71 -21.00
CA TYR A 331 -6.28 -4.08 -19.60
C TYR A 331 -6.49 -2.92 -18.64
N ALA A 332 -5.89 -1.77 -18.93
CA ALA A 332 -5.97 -0.64 -18.05
C ALA A 332 -7.43 -0.14 -17.89
N GLU A 333 -8.26 -0.23 -18.94
CA GLU A 333 -9.67 0.12 -18.85
C GLU A 333 -10.42 -0.70 -17.78
N VAL A 334 -10.17 -2.01 -17.71
CA VAL A 334 -10.79 -2.89 -16.71
C VAL A 334 -10.32 -2.56 -15.31
N TYR A 335 -9.00 -2.44 -15.13
CA TYR A 335 -8.42 -2.25 -13.80
C TYR A 335 -8.69 -0.86 -13.26
N GLN A 336 -8.50 0.17 -14.06
CA GLN A 336 -8.76 1.55 -13.66
C GLN A 336 -10.24 1.79 -13.37
N GLY A 337 -11.12 1.26 -14.21
CA GLY A 337 -12.56 1.40 -14.05
C GLY A 337 -13.12 0.71 -12.80
N SER A 338 -12.41 -0.27 -12.22
CA SER A 338 -12.85 -1.01 -11.05
C SER A 338 -12.22 -0.55 -9.73
N LEU A 339 -11.33 0.45 -9.76
CA LEU A 339 -10.76 1.03 -8.54
C LEU A 339 -11.81 1.85 -7.77
N SER A 340 -11.98 1.56 -6.49
CA SER A 340 -12.78 2.36 -5.57
C SER A 340 -11.98 3.50 -4.96
N THR A 341 -12.65 4.58 -4.56
CA THR A 341 -12.06 5.60 -3.70
C THR A 341 -11.61 4.94 -2.40
N VAL A 342 -10.39 5.26 -1.93
CA VAL A 342 -9.79 4.61 -0.76
C VAL A 342 -10.68 4.74 0.48
N GLY A 343 -10.81 3.68 1.24
CA GLY A 343 -11.60 3.63 2.47
C GLY A 343 -13.11 3.51 2.29
N GLN A 344 -13.64 3.56 1.07
CA GLN A 344 -15.09 3.52 0.88
C GLN A 344 -15.71 2.13 1.10
N ALA A 345 -14.94 1.05 1.05
CA ALA A 345 -15.42 -0.27 1.47
C ALA A 345 -15.79 -0.32 2.97
N ARG A 346 -15.25 0.59 3.79
CA ARG A 346 -15.57 0.80 5.21
C ARG A 346 -15.39 -0.40 6.12
N THR A 347 -14.81 -1.48 5.63
CA THR A 347 -14.52 -2.68 6.42
C THR A 347 -13.03 -2.75 6.68
N THR A 348 -12.68 -2.74 7.95
CA THR A 348 -11.28 -2.66 8.40
C THR A 348 -10.66 -4.04 8.60
N SER A 349 -9.33 -4.09 8.53
CA SER A 349 -8.52 -5.19 9.06
C SER A 349 -8.58 -5.22 10.60
N PRO A 350 -8.01 -6.26 11.24
CA PRO A 350 -7.88 -6.32 12.70
C PRO A 350 -7.18 -5.12 13.34
N TRP A 351 -6.43 -4.34 12.57
CA TRP A 351 -5.70 -3.16 13.02
C TRP A 351 -6.27 -1.83 12.51
N GLY A 352 -7.41 -1.86 11.80
CA GLY A 352 -8.07 -0.64 11.34
C GLY A 352 -7.57 -0.12 9.99
N THR A 353 -6.77 -0.89 9.25
CA THR A 353 -6.46 -0.55 7.86
C THR A 353 -7.65 -0.83 6.95
N LEU A 354 -7.73 -0.11 5.85
CA LEU A 354 -8.76 -0.26 4.83
C LEU A 354 -8.11 -0.64 3.49
N ASP A 355 -8.85 -1.34 2.65
CA ASP A 355 -8.47 -1.71 1.29
C ASP A 355 -7.18 -2.57 1.15
N GLN A 356 -6.70 -3.21 2.25
CA GLN A 356 -5.64 -4.23 2.15
C GLN A 356 -6.13 -5.50 1.45
N GLY A 357 -7.41 -5.61 1.15
CA GLY A 357 -8.01 -6.69 0.36
C GLY A 357 -8.67 -6.15 -0.88
N GLY A 358 -8.08 -6.39 -2.05
CA GLY A 358 -8.54 -5.88 -3.33
C GLY A 358 -8.03 -4.47 -3.62
N ASN A 359 -8.77 -3.71 -4.40
CA ASN A 359 -8.46 -2.39 -4.91
C ASN A 359 -7.17 -2.40 -5.76
N ALA A 360 -6.01 -2.06 -5.19
CA ALA A 360 -4.72 -2.20 -5.85
C ALA A 360 -3.84 -3.22 -5.13
N VAL A 361 -3.12 -4.07 -5.88
CA VAL A 361 -2.09 -4.92 -5.28
C VAL A 361 -0.90 -4.07 -4.86
N GLU A 362 -0.34 -4.35 -3.69
CA GLU A 362 0.62 -3.47 -3.04
C GLU A 362 2.03 -4.05 -3.00
N TRP A 363 3.02 -3.19 -3.27
CA TRP A 363 4.42 -3.52 -3.13
C TRP A 363 4.81 -3.72 -1.67
N THR A 364 5.62 -4.75 -1.42
CA THR A 364 6.41 -4.85 -0.17
C THR A 364 7.89 -4.72 -0.49
N ASP A 365 8.68 -4.35 0.50
CA ASP A 365 10.14 -4.25 0.30
C ASP A 365 10.88 -5.59 0.47
N THR A 366 10.14 -6.67 0.69
CA THR A 366 10.71 -8.01 0.85
C THR A 366 11.29 -8.53 -0.47
N ILE A 367 12.59 -8.73 -0.48
CA ILE A 367 13.32 -9.35 -1.59
C ILE A 367 13.09 -10.86 -1.57
N THR A 368 12.91 -11.43 -2.74
CA THR A 368 12.70 -12.87 -2.90
C THR A 368 13.49 -13.43 -4.08
N ALA A 369 13.64 -14.74 -4.10
CA ALA A 369 14.19 -15.43 -5.27
C ALA A 369 13.26 -15.27 -6.49
N PRO A 370 13.79 -15.20 -7.70
CA PRO A 370 12.99 -15.20 -8.92
C PRO A 370 12.23 -16.52 -9.05
N PRO A 371 11.03 -16.50 -9.67
CA PRO A 371 10.34 -17.72 -10.05
C PRO A 371 11.22 -18.58 -10.96
N SER A 372 11.01 -19.90 -10.95
CA SER A 372 11.73 -20.84 -11.80
C SER A 372 11.65 -20.42 -13.29
N GLY A 373 12.78 -20.38 -13.96
CA GLY A 373 12.88 -20.00 -15.37
C GLY A 373 12.91 -18.48 -15.64
N GLN A 374 12.82 -17.66 -14.60
CA GLN A 374 12.90 -16.21 -14.73
C GLN A 374 14.34 -15.67 -14.58
N ASN A 375 14.55 -14.41 -15.00
CA ASN A 375 15.86 -13.77 -14.96
C ASN A 375 16.37 -13.60 -13.52
N SER A 376 17.36 -14.40 -13.14
CA SER A 376 18.01 -14.38 -11.82
C SER A 376 18.89 -13.16 -11.56
N LYS A 377 19.14 -12.32 -12.57
CA LYS A 377 19.89 -11.07 -12.40
C LYS A 377 19.04 -9.89 -11.93
N ARG A 378 17.70 -10.00 -12.04
CA ARG A 378 16.78 -8.98 -11.56
C ARG A 378 16.47 -9.23 -10.08
N VAL A 379 16.26 -8.14 -9.32
CA VAL A 379 15.76 -8.22 -7.94
C VAL A 379 14.26 -8.37 -7.98
N TRP A 380 13.73 -9.38 -7.31
CA TRP A 380 12.30 -9.68 -7.24
C TRP A 380 11.73 -9.34 -5.87
N ARG A 381 10.51 -8.85 -5.87
CA ARG A 381 9.80 -8.40 -4.67
C ARG A 381 8.45 -9.08 -4.54
N ARG A 382 7.94 -9.11 -3.31
CA ARG A 382 6.63 -9.64 -2.97
C ARG A 382 5.55 -8.57 -3.13
N LEU A 383 4.37 -9.01 -3.58
CA LEU A 383 3.15 -8.22 -3.70
C LEU A 383 2.03 -8.91 -2.93
N HIS A 384 1.13 -8.11 -2.33
CA HIS A 384 -0.02 -8.60 -1.58
C HIS A 384 -1.28 -7.78 -1.84
N GLY A 385 -2.46 -8.32 -1.46
CA GLY A 385 -3.74 -7.63 -1.43
C GLY A 385 -4.72 -8.06 -2.51
N GLY A 386 -4.24 -8.51 -3.67
CA GLY A 386 -5.11 -8.73 -4.82
C GLY A 386 -5.51 -7.43 -5.51
N ILE A 387 -6.33 -7.51 -6.53
CA ILE A 387 -6.76 -6.39 -7.35
C ILE A 387 -8.28 -6.30 -7.46
N SER A 388 -8.78 -5.11 -7.77
CA SER A 388 -10.21 -4.77 -7.75
C SER A 388 -11.11 -5.63 -8.63
N ASN A 389 -10.59 -6.28 -9.65
CA ASN A 389 -11.36 -7.13 -10.57
C ASN A 389 -11.01 -8.61 -10.50
N ALA A 390 -10.24 -9.05 -9.50
CA ALA A 390 -9.85 -10.44 -9.33
C ALA A 390 -10.79 -11.22 -8.40
N SER A 391 -10.58 -12.53 -8.33
CA SER A 391 -11.30 -13.42 -7.40
C SER A 391 -10.82 -13.24 -5.97
N ALA A 392 -11.66 -13.61 -4.99
CA ALA A 392 -11.39 -13.40 -3.58
C ALA A 392 -10.14 -14.15 -3.07
N TYR A 393 -9.74 -15.26 -3.72
CA TYR A 393 -8.53 -15.99 -3.33
C TYR A 393 -7.25 -15.13 -3.39
N GLN A 394 -7.24 -14.07 -4.22
CA GLN A 394 -6.10 -13.15 -4.27
C GLN A 394 -5.93 -12.30 -3.00
N MET A 395 -6.95 -12.28 -2.13
CA MET A 395 -6.90 -11.63 -0.82
C MET A 395 -6.54 -12.57 0.34
N TRP A 396 -6.12 -13.81 0.07
CA TRP A 396 -5.66 -14.73 1.13
C TRP A 396 -4.24 -14.38 1.59
N PRO A 397 -3.85 -14.73 2.82
CA PRO A 397 -2.47 -14.54 3.29
C PRO A 397 -1.43 -15.27 2.42
N SER A 398 -1.87 -16.36 1.78
CA SER A 398 -1.07 -17.18 0.86
C SER A 398 -0.99 -16.63 -0.56
N ALA A 399 -1.80 -15.64 -0.91
CA ALA A 399 -1.78 -15.05 -2.25
C ALA A 399 -0.61 -14.08 -2.37
N VAL A 400 0.51 -14.59 -2.85
CA VAL A 400 1.77 -13.87 -2.95
C VAL A 400 2.09 -13.59 -4.41
N GLY A 401 1.98 -12.34 -4.82
CA GLY A 401 2.49 -11.88 -6.10
C GLY A 401 4.02 -11.75 -6.09
N LEU A 402 4.64 -11.95 -7.25
CA LEU A 402 6.08 -11.80 -7.44
C LEU A 402 6.33 -10.94 -8.67
N GLN A 403 7.07 -9.85 -8.49
CA GLN A 403 7.44 -8.99 -9.62
C GLN A 403 8.89 -8.51 -9.50
N PRO A 404 9.60 -8.29 -10.62
CA PRO A 404 10.87 -7.58 -10.59
C PRO A 404 10.66 -6.15 -10.10
N GLN A 405 11.60 -5.62 -9.30
CA GLN A 405 11.47 -4.28 -8.73
C GLN A 405 11.42 -3.14 -9.76
N ASP A 406 11.97 -3.37 -10.95
CA ASP A 406 11.98 -2.48 -12.11
C ASP A 406 10.95 -2.94 -13.16
N ASN A 407 9.75 -3.33 -12.71
CA ASN A 407 8.77 -4.01 -13.54
C ASN A 407 8.10 -3.06 -14.53
N VAL A 408 8.44 -3.25 -15.80
CA VAL A 408 7.77 -2.59 -16.93
C VAL A 408 7.16 -3.63 -17.85
N PHE A 409 5.92 -3.39 -18.28
CA PHE A 409 5.19 -4.21 -19.24
C PHE A 409 5.07 -3.45 -20.55
N PHE A 410 5.67 -3.97 -21.63
CA PHE A 410 5.78 -3.26 -22.93
C PHE A 410 6.28 -1.81 -22.78
N ASN A 411 7.30 -1.58 -21.95
CA ASN A 411 7.85 -0.28 -21.54
C ASN A 411 6.94 0.60 -20.67
N HIS A 412 5.86 0.04 -20.12
CA HIS A 412 4.94 0.72 -19.20
C HIS A 412 4.78 -0.08 -17.91
N THR A 413 4.46 0.60 -16.82
CA THR A 413 4.13 -0.06 -15.55
C THR A 413 2.73 -0.65 -15.60
N TYR A 414 2.50 -1.68 -14.78
CA TYR A 414 1.16 -2.27 -14.68
C TYR A 414 0.21 -1.32 -13.95
N PRO A 415 -1.01 -1.09 -14.47
CA PRO A 415 -1.96 -0.12 -13.92
C PRO A 415 -2.61 -0.51 -12.58
N TRP A 416 -2.24 -1.64 -12.01
CA TRP A 416 -2.80 -2.17 -10.75
C TRP A 416 -1.78 -2.28 -9.63
N LEU A 417 -0.55 -1.78 -9.82
CA LEU A 417 0.53 -1.84 -8.84
C LEU A 417 0.49 -0.62 -7.93
N GLY A 418 -0.14 -0.79 -6.78
CA GLY A 418 -0.32 0.24 -5.77
C GLY A 418 0.81 0.31 -4.74
N ILE A 419 0.65 1.26 -3.83
CA ILE A 419 1.62 1.56 -2.79
C ILE A 419 0.89 1.77 -1.47
N ARG A 420 1.38 1.17 -0.39
CA ARG A 420 1.02 1.52 0.98
C ARG A 420 2.28 1.87 1.76
N ILE A 421 2.22 2.91 2.59
CA ILE A 421 3.36 3.39 3.36
C ILE A 421 3.34 2.76 4.74
N GLY A 422 4.51 2.38 5.26
CA GLY A 422 4.72 2.05 6.67
C GLY A 422 5.51 3.14 7.40
N VAL A 423 5.52 3.05 8.71
CA VAL A 423 6.39 3.83 9.59
C VAL A 423 6.98 2.89 10.64
N ILE A 424 8.30 2.86 10.72
CA ILE A 424 9.05 2.11 11.73
C ILE A 424 9.81 3.06 12.65
N GLY A 425 9.96 2.67 13.93
CA GLY A 425 10.59 3.53 14.93
C GLY A 425 9.86 4.86 15.15
N ASP A 426 10.56 5.84 15.71
CA ASP A 426 10.01 7.15 15.99
C ASP A 426 10.32 8.15 14.85
N LEU A 427 9.29 8.87 14.40
CA LEU A 427 9.42 10.01 13.48
C LEU A 427 9.57 11.34 14.22
N THR A 428 10.06 11.35 15.47
CA THR A 428 10.32 12.62 16.17
C THR A 428 11.33 13.42 15.35
N PRO A 429 11.01 14.70 15.02
CA PRO A 429 11.94 15.55 14.29
C PRO A 429 13.26 15.65 15.04
N CYS A 430 14.37 15.32 14.38
CA CYS A 430 15.66 15.76 14.89
C CYS A 430 15.63 17.30 14.95
N PRO A 431 15.95 17.95 16.08
CA PRO A 431 15.99 19.40 16.11
C PRO A 431 16.95 19.90 15.02
N PRO A 432 16.63 21.00 14.34
CA PRO A 432 17.49 21.55 13.30
C PRO A 432 18.88 21.80 13.88
N ARG A 433 19.90 21.29 13.19
CA ARG A 433 21.31 21.57 13.49
C ARG A 433 21.65 22.99 13.11
#